data_8f523726e61958fc24f8dc8befe3f23f
#
_entry.id   8f523726e61958fc24f8dc8befe3f23f
#
_cell.length_a   1.000
_cell.length_b   1.000
_cell.length_c   1.000
_cell.angle_alpha   90.00
_cell.angle_beta   90.00
_cell.angle_gamma   90.00
#
_symmetry.space_group_name_H-M   'P 1'
#
loop_
_entity.id
_entity.type
_entity.pdbx_description
1 polymer ?
#
loop_
_entity_poly.entity_id
_entity_poly.type
_entity_poly.pdbx_seq_one_letter_code
_entity_poly.pdbx_strand_id
1 'polypeptide(L)'
;MDDKDNLDPVTVIVRNGKPIPAILPPDNPLMGFPVHFVSAGQPNKGVSGSSRPKPNNPAFGGSKKRRCDRRNASKRKTTSRTDGEGQQGAAPEERRPKPTLKVAAHGSKLIGWVPAMLPRQMENWLVAYGLSSLQHTSLSRVDTHLLSAFVERWHPETSSFHMPFGEMTITLDDVSCLLHVPIRGQLVDPDVVVTDYDAIHLAVELFGVSLSDATTEASDVRGPYYKLDWLKQVFEQQRTANNFTGAMRAYMMLLLGCTILADKTFTLVEAKYLPLLRDLDTCGSYCWGAAALVTLYRYLGDASFYSCKQLGGYASLLQCWIHEYFPTVGKRGTSGLFGIDSPMARAMKWEYRQGTQKVADIRAMLDQLTPHDIAWRPFEDHRVHRPFDDICLYRGGLKWFGTVVLYLPDRCLRQFGYRQYIPTAPPNVDTLDVDVEWATYRQSVLQVTRSHDDPPAAFATIPYETDDDYLAWYYTVSHPILRAPRGDQPMEVPVPVYDEGPSDPRLSYISHELHHYLQRHQAVPEDEQFLEIFRALRLAQGGPLPREGPITYDHESD
;
A
#
# COMPACT_ATOMS: atom_id res chain seq x y z
N MET A 1 -53.88 4.86 -8.77
CA MET A 1 -53.34 6.19 -9.11
C MET A 1 -51.91 6.17 -8.59
N ASP A 2 -51.00 5.91 -9.51
CA ASP A 2 -49.65 5.49 -9.26
C ASP A 2 -48.74 6.70 -9.01
N ASP A 3 -48.05 6.64 -7.87
CA ASP A 3 -47.06 7.62 -7.42
C ASP A 3 -45.70 7.32 -8.11
N LYS A 4 -45.67 7.47 -9.45
CA LYS A 4 -44.46 7.22 -10.25
C LYS A 4 -43.82 8.46 -10.87
N ASP A 5 -44.33 9.66 -10.62
CA ASP A 5 -43.95 10.84 -11.40
C ASP A 5 -43.07 11.87 -10.67
N ASN A 6 -42.34 11.47 -9.62
CA ASN A 6 -41.44 12.42 -8.92
C ASN A 6 -40.06 11.84 -8.64
N LEU A 7 -39.38 11.38 -9.71
CA LEU A 7 -37.97 11.00 -9.63
C LEU A 7 -37.14 12.06 -10.37
N ASP A 8 -36.18 12.64 -9.67
CA ASP A 8 -35.28 13.64 -10.23
C ASP A 8 -34.44 13.07 -11.40
N PRO A 9 -34.32 13.82 -12.52
CA PRO A 9 -33.57 13.37 -13.68
C PRO A 9 -32.06 13.26 -13.40
N VAL A 10 -31.44 12.17 -13.86
CA VAL A 10 -29.98 11.98 -13.78
C VAL A 10 -29.29 12.95 -14.73
N THR A 11 -28.40 13.78 -14.20
CA THR A 11 -27.61 14.75 -14.98
C THR A 11 -26.42 14.06 -15.61
N VAL A 12 -26.33 14.01 -16.94
CA VAL A 12 -25.18 13.49 -17.68
C VAL A 12 -24.30 14.65 -18.13
N ILE A 13 -23.02 14.62 -17.75
CA ILE A 13 -22.03 15.63 -18.13
C ILE A 13 -21.57 15.36 -19.57
N VAL A 14 -21.64 16.38 -20.43
CA VAL A 14 -21.23 16.33 -21.84
C VAL A 14 -19.96 17.16 -22.04
N ARG A 15 -18.89 16.56 -22.54
CA ARG A 15 -17.65 17.28 -22.91
C ARG A 15 -17.51 17.31 -24.43
N ASN A 16 -17.30 18.51 -25.01
CA ASN A 16 -17.18 18.72 -26.46
C ASN A 16 -18.37 18.18 -27.30
N GLY A 17 -19.59 18.28 -26.77
CA GLY A 17 -20.80 17.88 -27.49
C GLY A 17 -21.03 16.36 -27.60
N LYS A 18 -20.21 15.55 -26.96
CA LYS A 18 -20.38 14.09 -26.88
C LYS A 18 -20.65 13.66 -25.43
N PRO A 19 -21.66 12.83 -25.19
CA PRO A 19 -21.89 12.27 -23.86
C PRO A 19 -20.71 11.38 -23.48
N ILE A 20 -20.22 11.52 -22.24
CA ILE A 20 -19.27 10.58 -21.67
C ILE A 20 -20.07 9.31 -21.36
N PRO A 21 -19.72 8.14 -21.91
CA PRO A 21 -20.45 6.92 -21.64
C PRO A 21 -20.25 6.53 -20.17
N ALA A 22 -21.29 6.69 -19.35
CA ALA A 22 -21.37 6.03 -18.06
C ALA A 22 -21.66 4.56 -18.34
N ILE A 23 -20.69 3.68 -18.23
CA ILE A 23 -20.91 2.22 -18.28
C ILE A 23 -21.51 1.83 -16.93
N LEU A 24 -22.82 1.83 -16.86
CA LEU A 24 -23.55 1.23 -15.76
C LEU A 24 -23.64 -0.28 -15.99
N PRO A 25 -23.46 -1.12 -14.96
CA PRO A 25 -23.69 -2.55 -15.08
C PRO A 25 -25.12 -2.84 -15.55
N PRO A 26 -25.37 -3.93 -16.27
CA PRO A 26 -26.68 -4.23 -16.86
C PRO A 26 -27.84 -4.37 -15.84
N ASP A 27 -27.55 -4.57 -14.57
CA ASP A 27 -28.53 -4.74 -13.48
C ASP A 27 -28.71 -3.49 -12.61
N ASN A 28 -28.29 -2.30 -13.09
CA ASN A 28 -28.44 -1.07 -12.31
C ASN A 28 -29.89 -0.60 -12.30
N PRO A 29 -30.54 -0.41 -11.13
CA PRO A 29 -31.94 0.03 -11.01
C PRO A 29 -32.21 1.44 -11.56
N LEU A 30 -31.19 2.18 -12.01
CA LEU A 30 -31.31 3.48 -12.64
C LEU A 30 -31.56 3.42 -14.16
N MET A 31 -31.66 2.25 -14.77
CA MET A 31 -32.05 2.07 -16.16
C MET A 31 -33.56 2.35 -16.32
N GLY A 32 -33.93 3.59 -16.52
CA GLY A 32 -35.34 4.00 -16.70
C GLY A 32 -35.60 5.46 -16.36
N PHE A 33 -34.61 6.20 -15.93
CA PHE A 33 -34.76 7.63 -15.64
C PHE A 33 -34.63 8.50 -16.90
N PRO A 34 -35.39 9.60 -17.03
CA PRO A 34 -35.22 10.56 -18.11
C PRO A 34 -33.84 11.24 -18.01
N VAL A 35 -33.10 11.27 -19.12
CA VAL A 35 -31.76 11.85 -19.19
C VAL A 35 -31.84 13.27 -19.76
N HIS A 36 -31.37 14.27 -19.00
CA HIS A 36 -31.19 15.63 -19.48
C HIS A 36 -29.74 15.90 -19.84
N PHE A 37 -29.53 16.46 -21.05
CA PHE A 37 -28.18 16.83 -21.51
C PHE A 37 -27.91 18.31 -21.18
N VAL A 38 -26.85 18.58 -20.41
CA VAL A 38 -26.38 19.95 -20.15
C VAL A 38 -25.09 20.14 -20.93
N SER A 39 -25.07 21.11 -21.85
CA SER A 39 -23.84 21.49 -22.59
C SER A 39 -23.01 22.43 -21.74
N ALA A 40 -21.75 22.08 -21.49
CA ALA A 40 -20.78 22.98 -20.85
C ALA A 40 -20.52 24.16 -21.82
N GLY A 41 -20.93 25.37 -21.44
CA GLY A 41 -20.82 26.57 -22.25
C GLY A 41 -19.37 26.91 -22.58
N GLN A 42 -19.12 27.26 -23.83
CA GLN A 42 -17.83 27.82 -24.26
C GLN A 42 -17.59 29.17 -23.57
N PRO A 43 -16.35 29.51 -23.19
CA PRO A 43 -16.04 30.85 -22.71
C PRO A 43 -16.16 31.85 -23.87
N ASN A 44 -16.93 32.91 -23.63
CA ASN A 44 -17.17 34.02 -24.53
C ASN A 44 -15.85 34.65 -24.99
N LYS A 45 -15.61 34.69 -26.30
CA LYS A 45 -14.64 35.55 -26.94
C LYS A 45 -15.19 36.98 -26.99
N GLY A 46 -14.75 37.84 -26.10
CA GLY A 46 -15.07 39.25 -26.05
C GLY A 46 -13.86 40.11 -26.42
N VAL A 47 -13.90 40.65 -27.62
CA VAL A 47 -13.45 41.98 -28.11
C VAL A 47 -12.17 42.61 -27.57
N SER A 48 -11.25 42.82 -28.51
CA SER A 48 -10.05 43.65 -28.51
C SER A 48 -10.26 45.11 -28.10
N GLY A 49 -9.32 45.67 -27.36
CA GLY A 49 -9.22 47.12 -27.12
C GLY A 49 -7.98 47.52 -26.35
N SER A 50 -6.89 47.79 -27.08
CA SER A 50 -5.97 48.93 -27.02
C SER A 50 -5.46 49.48 -25.66
N SER A 51 -4.13 49.59 -25.63
CA SER A 51 -3.28 50.63 -25.01
C SER A 51 -2.62 50.34 -23.65
N ARG A 52 -1.30 50.18 -23.78
CA ARG A 52 -0.32 50.39 -22.69
C ARG A 52 -0.24 51.86 -22.28
N PRO A 53 0.16 52.22 -21.05
CA PRO A 53 1.52 52.67 -20.88
C PRO A 53 2.26 52.09 -19.66
N LYS A 54 3.59 52.09 -19.76
CA LYS A 54 4.53 51.82 -18.67
C LYS A 54 4.56 53.00 -17.69
N PRO A 55 4.91 52.80 -16.43
CA PRO A 55 5.68 53.80 -15.71
C PRO A 55 6.99 53.27 -15.13
N ASN A 56 7.88 54.22 -15.04
CA ASN A 56 9.26 54.26 -14.61
C ASN A 56 9.52 53.73 -13.19
N ASN A 57 10.71 53.14 -13.05
CA ASN A 57 11.43 53.00 -11.78
C ASN A 57 11.83 54.35 -11.17
N PRO A 58 11.95 54.44 -9.85
CA PRO A 58 13.30 54.78 -9.36
C PRO A 58 13.80 53.84 -8.26
N ALA A 59 15.10 53.66 -8.27
CA ALA A 59 15.93 52.93 -7.34
C ALA A 59 16.03 53.60 -5.97
N PHE A 60 16.22 52.81 -4.95
CA PHE A 60 17.06 52.99 -3.72
C PHE A 60 16.83 51.76 -2.84
N GLY A 61 17.84 51.03 -2.49
CA GLY A 61 18.76 51.11 -1.45
C GLY A 61 19.04 49.71 -0.91
N GLY A 62 20.26 49.27 -0.93
CA GLY A 62 20.70 47.90 -0.63
C GLY A 62 20.47 47.43 0.80
N SER A 63 20.30 46.13 0.93
CA SER A 63 20.63 45.40 2.15
C SER A 63 21.01 43.95 1.83
N LYS A 64 22.23 43.67 2.11
CA LYS A 64 22.99 42.42 2.34
C LYS A 64 22.31 41.10 2.06
N LYS A 65 22.65 40.51 0.92
CA LYS A 65 22.56 39.05 0.68
C LYS A 65 23.49 38.31 1.63
N ARG A 66 22.97 37.54 2.55
CA ARG A 66 23.72 36.45 3.19
C ARG A 66 23.67 35.22 2.28
N ARG A 67 24.80 34.98 1.67
CA ARG A 67 25.16 33.77 0.92
C ARG A 67 25.20 32.61 1.88
N CYS A 68 24.35 31.61 1.69
CA CYS A 68 24.49 30.32 2.36
C CYS A 68 25.41 29.44 1.51
N ASP A 69 26.60 29.20 2.05
CA ASP A 69 27.71 28.49 1.41
C ASP A 69 27.35 27.01 1.14
N ARG A 70 27.44 26.67 -0.12
CA ARG A 70 27.72 25.28 -0.54
C ARG A 70 29.18 24.98 -0.20
N ARG A 71 29.44 24.21 0.83
CA ARG A 71 30.73 23.56 1.06
C ARG A 71 30.51 22.08 1.27
N ASN A 72 30.72 21.33 0.20
CA ASN A 72 31.43 20.04 0.23
C ASN A 72 31.79 19.65 -1.21
N ALA A 73 32.82 20.34 -1.72
CA ALA A 73 33.55 19.87 -2.87
C ALA A 73 34.82 19.19 -2.35
N SER A 74 34.89 17.90 -2.59
CA SER A 74 36.02 17.02 -2.37
C SER A 74 37.32 17.62 -2.89
N LYS A 75 38.33 17.78 -2.01
CA LYS A 75 39.72 18.05 -2.37
C LYS A 75 40.33 16.78 -2.97
N ARG A 76 40.37 16.70 -4.29
CA ARG A 76 41.33 15.82 -4.99
C ARG A 76 42.73 16.42 -4.84
N LYS A 77 43.60 15.76 -4.07
CA LYS A 77 45.03 15.95 -4.15
C LYS A 77 45.57 15.11 -5.31
N THR A 78 45.98 15.79 -6.37
CA THR A 78 46.87 15.24 -7.39
C THR A 78 48.28 15.13 -6.83
N THR A 79 48.76 13.93 -6.64
CA THR A 79 50.20 13.65 -6.56
C THR A 79 50.53 12.69 -7.69
N SER A 80 51.26 13.20 -8.67
CA SER A 80 51.94 12.40 -9.67
C SER A 80 53.00 11.55 -9.00
N ARG A 81 52.97 10.25 -9.24
CA ARG A 81 54.17 9.38 -9.09
C ARG A 81 54.12 8.28 -10.13
N THR A 82 55.19 8.20 -10.83
CA THR A 82 55.61 7.30 -11.90
C THR A 82 55.73 5.86 -11.43
N ASP A 83 55.33 4.96 -12.33
CA ASP A 83 55.87 3.64 -12.68
C ASP A 83 56.11 2.56 -11.63
N GLY A 84 55.47 1.42 -11.86
CA GLY A 84 56.08 0.13 -11.51
C GLY A 84 55.14 -0.86 -10.79
N GLU A 85 54.64 -1.83 -11.54
CA GLU A 85 54.42 -3.23 -11.13
C GLU A 85 53.31 -3.59 -10.13
N GLY A 86 52.47 -4.52 -10.52
CA GLY A 86 51.67 -5.38 -9.64
C GLY A 86 50.18 -5.03 -9.57
N GLN A 87 49.41 -5.45 -10.56
CA GLN A 87 47.94 -5.62 -10.38
C GLN A 87 47.71 -6.73 -9.33
N GLN A 88 47.68 -6.33 -8.06
CA GLN A 88 46.93 -7.07 -7.05
C GLN A 88 45.46 -6.60 -7.16
N GLY A 89 44.57 -7.51 -7.56
CA GLY A 89 43.14 -7.29 -7.62
C GLY A 89 42.66 -6.77 -6.26
N ALA A 90 42.01 -5.60 -6.29
CA ALA A 90 41.33 -5.08 -5.11
C ALA A 90 40.29 -6.12 -4.67
N ALA A 91 40.39 -6.57 -3.43
CA ALA A 91 39.42 -7.43 -2.81
C ALA A 91 38.02 -6.79 -2.98
N PRO A 92 36.97 -7.57 -3.29
CA PRO A 92 35.61 -7.04 -3.43
C PRO A 92 35.25 -6.30 -2.15
N GLU A 93 34.86 -5.03 -2.30
CA GLU A 93 34.43 -4.18 -1.21
C GLU A 93 33.29 -4.88 -0.49
N GLU A 94 33.50 -5.38 0.71
CA GLU A 94 32.47 -6.01 1.53
C GLU A 94 31.29 -5.04 1.63
N ARG A 95 30.16 -5.37 0.99
CA ARG A 95 28.93 -4.57 1.09
C ARG A 95 28.49 -4.56 2.54
N ARG A 96 28.72 -3.44 3.21
CA ARG A 96 28.27 -3.25 4.59
C ARG A 96 26.75 -3.43 4.67
N PRO A 97 26.25 -4.21 5.63
CA PRO A 97 24.82 -4.42 5.78
C PRO A 97 24.11 -3.06 5.99
N LYS A 98 22.95 -2.89 5.37
CA LYS A 98 22.15 -1.68 5.52
C LYS A 98 21.76 -1.49 6.99
N PRO A 99 21.86 -0.27 7.56
CA PRO A 99 21.42 0.01 8.92
C PRO A 99 19.92 -0.18 9.08
N THR A 100 19.48 -0.59 10.26
CA THR A 100 18.05 -0.66 10.61
C THR A 100 17.38 0.70 10.37
N LEU A 101 16.27 0.70 9.64
CA LEU A 101 15.51 1.90 9.34
C LEU A 101 14.83 2.47 10.60
N LYS A 102 14.78 3.78 10.69
CA LYS A 102 13.84 4.44 11.60
C LYS A 102 12.46 4.41 10.98
N VAL A 103 11.49 3.89 11.71
CA VAL A 103 10.09 3.81 11.25
C VAL A 103 9.20 4.51 12.26
N ALA A 104 8.37 5.43 11.80
CA ALA A 104 7.36 6.05 12.63
C ALA A 104 6.11 5.19 12.70
N ALA A 105 5.70 4.86 13.91
CA ALA A 105 4.35 4.36 14.16
C ALA A 105 3.41 5.57 14.38
N HIS A 106 3.12 6.33 13.31
CA HIS A 106 2.24 7.52 13.39
C HIS A 106 0.90 7.19 14.02
N GLY A 107 0.35 6.01 13.72
CA GLY A 107 -0.90 5.55 14.28
C GLY A 107 -0.92 5.48 15.80
N SER A 108 0.24 5.38 16.47
CA SER A 108 0.31 5.46 17.93
C SER A 108 -0.23 6.79 18.49
N LYS A 109 -0.23 7.85 17.67
CA LYS A 109 -0.79 9.16 18.03
C LYS A 109 -2.32 9.18 17.99
N LEU A 110 -2.95 8.26 17.27
CA LEU A 110 -4.40 8.06 17.25
C LEU A 110 -4.83 7.18 18.44
N ILE A 111 -4.05 6.15 18.76
CA ILE A 111 -4.39 5.21 19.83
C ILE A 111 -4.47 5.94 21.16
N GLY A 112 -5.62 5.83 21.81
CA GLY A 112 -5.91 6.53 23.07
C GLY A 112 -6.35 7.99 22.93
N TRP A 113 -6.30 8.56 21.70
CA TRP A 113 -6.82 9.89 21.44
C TRP A 113 -8.10 9.88 20.59
N VAL A 114 -8.31 8.87 19.75
CA VAL A 114 -9.57 8.76 18.99
C VAL A 114 -10.74 8.94 19.96
N PRO A 115 -11.62 9.94 19.74
CA PRO A 115 -12.72 10.19 20.65
C PRO A 115 -13.60 8.95 20.78
N ALA A 116 -13.93 8.58 22.01
CA ALA A 116 -14.80 7.42 22.28
C ALA A 116 -16.16 7.57 21.59
N MET A 117 -16.59 8.81 21.36
CA MET A 117 -17.79 9.14 20.58
C MET A 117 -17.54 10.41 19.76
N LEU A 118 -17.60 10.29 18.47
CA LEU A 118 -17.71 11.43 17.56
C LEU A 118 -19.17 11.95 17.55
N PRO A 119 -19.40 13.24 17.28
CA PRO A 119 -20.73 13.71 16.92
C PRO A 119 -21.29 12.88 15.76
N ARG A 120 -22.54 12.46 15.87
CA ARG A 120 -23.20 11.54 14.89
C ARG A 120 -23.03 11.99 13.43
N GLN A 121 -23.06 13.28 13.17
CA GLN A 121 -22.82 13.83 11.84
C GLN A 121 -21.43 13.51 11.31
N MET A 122 -20.40 13.61 12.16
CA MET A 122 -19.02 13.30 11.79
C MET A 122 -18.80 11.79 11.57
N GLU A 123 -19.44 10.95 12.39
CA GLU A 123 -19.42 9.50 12.17
C GLU A 123 -20.06 9.13 10.84
N ASN A 124 -21.21 9.72 10.51
CA ASN A 124 -21.88 9.50 9.24
C ASN A 124 -20.98 9.88 8.04
N TRP A 125 -20.26 10.99 8.12
CA TRP A 125 -19.31 11.37 7.08
C TRP A 125 -18.17 10.35 6.94
N LEU A 126 -17.56 9.89 8.04
CA LEU A 126 -16.49 8.88 7.99
C LEU A 126 -16.97 7.56 7.38
N VAL A 127 -18.20 7.15 7.69
CA VAL A 127 -18.81 5.95 7.12
C VAL A 127 -19.07 6.15 5.63
N ALA A 128 -19.64 7.30 5.24
CA ALA A 128 -19.92 7.62 3.84
C ALA A 128 -18.64 7.68 2.98
N TYR A 129 -17.50 8.12 3.57
CA TYR A 129 -16.21 8.16 2.87
C TYR A 129 -15.48 6.80 2.86
N GLY A 130 -15.98 5.80 3.59
CA GLY A 130 -15.31 4.52 3.76
C GLY A 130 -14.00 4.61 4.55
N LEU A 131 -13.86 5.61 5.45
CA LEU A 131 -12.63 5.86 6.20
C LEU A 131 -12.75 5.56 7.71
N SER A 132 -13.91 5.12 8.16
CA SER A 132 -14.19 4.88 9.58
C SER A 132 -13.26 3.85 10.22
N SER A 133 -12.89 2.81 9.49
CA SER A 133 -11.99 1.75 9.96
C SER A 133 -10.56 2.22 10.22
N LEU A 134 -10.08 3.26 9.51
CA LEU A 134 -8.72 3.79 9.69
C LEU A 134 -8.43 4.23 11.13
N GLN A 135 -9.46 4.60 11.88
CA GLN A 135 -9.34 4.97 13.29
C GLN A 135 -8.72 3.87 14.15
N HIS A 136 -8.86 2.60 13.73
CA HIS A 136 -8.55 1.42 14.53
C HIS A 136 -7.55 0.46 13.87
N THR A 137 -7.08 0.74 12.64
CA THR A 137 -6.18 -0.14 11.88
C THR A 137 -4.70 0.05 12.20
N SER A 138 -4.36 0.95 13.14
CA SER A 138 -2.98 1.25 13.49
C SER A 138 -2.45 0.34 14.59
N LEU A 139 -1.24 -0.17 14.40
CA LEU A 139 -0.48 -0.84 15.46
C LEU A 139 0.08 0.20 16.44
N SER A 140 0.12 -0.12 17.73
CA SER A 140 0.67 0.75 18.77
C SER A 140 2.17 1.01 18.58
N ARG A 141 2.88 0.04 18.03
CA ARG A 141 4.27 0.09 17.58
C ARG A 141 4.43 -0.79 16.35
N VAL A 142 5.57 -0.69 15.69
CA VAL A 142 5.96 -1.56 14.56
C VAL A 142 7.31 -2.20 14.84
N ASP A 143 7.52 -3.39 14.29
CA ASP A 143 8.81 -4.07 14.36
C ASP A 143 9.75 -3.51 13.28
N THR A 144 10.62 -2.61 13.69
CA THR A 144 11.57 -1.93 12.78
C THR A 144 12.58 -2.89 12.15
N HIS A 145 12.92 -3.99 12.82
CA HIS A 145 13.82 -5.01 12.27
C HIS A 145 13.13 -5.81 11.16
N LEU A 146 11.89 -6.22 11.40
CA LEU A 146 11.06 -6.90 10.43
C LEU A 146 10.86 -6.04 9.17
N LEU A 147 10.41 -4.81 9.35
CA LEU A 147 10.16 -3.89 8.22
C LEU A 147 11.44 -3.58 7.45
N SER A 148 12.58 -3.41 8.14
CA SER A 148 13.88 -3.17 7.47
C SER A 148 14.30 -4.34 6.58
N ALA A 149 14.11 -5.58 7.04
CA ALA A 149 14.45 -6.77 6.26
C ALA A 149 13.59 -6.93 5.00
N PHE A 150 12.30 -6.56 5.09
CA PHE A 150 11.42 -6.55 3.91
C PHE A 150 11.76 -5.42 2.93
N VAL A 151 11.99 -4.21 3.43
CA VAL A 151 12.30 -3.04 2.57
C VAL A 151 13.57 -3.26 1.73
N GLU A 152 14.54 -4.02 2.21
CA GLU A 152 15.74 -4.35 1.43
C GLU A 152 15.45 -5.17 0.16
N ARG A 153 14.27 -5.82 0.10
CA ARG A 153 13.82 -6.64 -1.03
C ARG A 153 12.89 -5.89 -1.97
N TRP A 154 12.58 -4.64 -1.67
CA TRP A 154 11.70 -3.83 -2.51
C TRP A 154 12.42 -3.32 -3.75
N HIS A 155 11.78 -3.53 -4.90
CA HIS A 155 12.22 -3.06 -6.21
C HIS A 155 11.23 -2.02 -6.75
N PRO A 156 11.59 -0.73 -6.78
CA PRO A 156 10.67 0.33 -7.20
C PRO A 156 10.28 0.24 -8.67
N GLU A 157 11.15 -0.32 -9.52
CA GLU A 157 10.91 -0.52 -10.96
C GLU A 157 9.81 -1.53 -11.26
N THR A 158 9.55 -2.45 -10.33
CA THR A 158 8.49 -3.47 -10.44
C THR A 158 7.41 -3.28 -9.38
N SER A 159 7.62 -2.35 -8.44
CA SER A 159 6.77 -2.13 -7.26
C SER A 159 6.45 -3.42 -6.51
N SER A 160 7.47 -4.25 -6.30
CA SER A 160 7.33 -5.57 -5.68
C SER A 160 8.49 -5.90 -4.74
N PHE A 161 8.25 -6.82 -3.81
CA PHE A 161 9.26 -7.48 -3.01
C PHE A 161 9.75 -8.72 -3.75
N HIS A 162 11.08 -8.82 -3.93
CA HIS A 162 11.70 -9.98 -4.54
C HIS A 162 12.04 -11.02 -3.47
N MET A 163 11.31 -12.14 -3.50
CA MET A 163 11.46 -13.27 -2.59
C MET A 163 12.14 -14.46 -3.29
N PRO A 164 12.69 -15.43 -2.56
CA PRO A 164 13.36 -16.58 -3.19
C PRO A 164 12.49 -17.36 -4.18
N PHE A 165 11.19 -17.29 -4.01
CA PHE A 165 10.18 -17.99 -4.80
C PHE A 165 9.45 -17.11 -5.83
N GLY A 166 9.87 -15.86 -6.02
CA GLY A 166 9.26 -14.92 -6.97
C GLY A 166 8.80 -13.62 -6.32
N GLU A 167 8.07 -12.83 -7.08
CA GLU A 167 7.64 -11.49 -6.66
C GLU A 167 6.32 -11.53 -5.85
N MET A 168 6.22 -10.62 -4.88
CA MET A 168 5.01 -10.31 -4.11
C MET A 168 4.87 -8.82 -3.91
N THR A 169 3.65 -8.32 -3.79
CA THR A 169 3.40 -6.90 -3.49
C THR A 169 2.17 -6.71 -2.62
N ILE A 170 2.02 -5.51 -2.07
CA ILE A 170 0.78 -5.09 -1.39
C ILE A 170 -0.18 -4.61 -2.47
N THR A 171 -1.30 -5.28 -2.64
CA THR A 171 -2.26 -5.00 -3.72
C THR A 171 -3.42 -4.10 -3.26
N LEU A 172 -4.24 -3.65 -4.22
CA LEU A 172 -5.51 -2.97 -3.90
C LEU A 172 -6.46 -3.89 -3.10
N ASP A 173 -6.43 -5.20 -3.37
CA ASP A 173 -7.20 -6.18 -2.59
C ASP A 173 -6.74 -6.24 -1.13
N ASP A 174 -5.43 -6.23 -0.91
CA ASP A 174 -4.86 -6.16 0.44
C ASP A 174 -5.32 -4.91 1.18
N VAL A 175 -5.27 -3.76 0.51
CA VAL A 175 -5.73 -2.48 1.10
C VAL A 175 -7.22 -2.53 1.40
N SER A 176 -8.03 -3.10 0.50
CA SER A 176 -9.46 -3.29 0.71
C SER A 176 -9.76 -4.14 1.94
N CYS A 177 -9.09 -5.29 2.06
CA CYS A 177 -9.32 -6.23 3.15
C CYS A 177 -8.71 -5.77 4.48
N LEU A 178 -7.49 -5.21 4.45
CA LEU A 178 -6.79 -4.78 5.66
C LEU A 178 -7.33 -3.49 6.25
N LEU A 179 -7.74 -2.53 5.40
CA LEU A 179 -8.10 -1.18 5.86
C LEU A 179 -9.58 -0.85 5.68
N HIS A 180 -10.34 -1.59 4.87
CA HIS A 180 -11.71 -1.30 4.50
C HIS A 180 -11.90 0.09 3.87
N VAL A 181 -10.89 0.61 3.17
CA VAL A 181 -10.99 1.87 2.44
C VAL A 181 -11.43 1.64 0.99
N PRO A 182 -12.03 2.66 0.34
CA PRO A 182 -12.40 2.57 -1.08
C PRO A 182 -11.18 2.36 -1.98
N ILE A 183 -11.25 1.37 -2.87
CA ILE A 183 -10.22 1.07 -3.87
C ILE A 183 -10.65 1.47 -5.28
N ARG A 184 -11.87 1.96 -5.45
CA ARG A 184 -12.39 2.63 -6.65
C ARG A 184 -12.54 4.11 -6.39
N GLY A 185 -12.65 4.90 -7.44
CA GLY A 185 -12.85 6.34 -7.36
C GLY A 185 -11.82 7.12 -8.14
N GLN A 186 -11.79 8.42 -7.93
CA GLN A 186 -10.92 9.34 -8.65
C GLN A 186 -9.49 9.27 -8.12
N LEU A 187 -8.53 9.22 -9.03
CA LEU A 187 -7.13 9.51 -8.72
C LEU A 187 -6.96 11.02 -8.61
N VAL A 188 -6.19 11.47 -7.63
CA VAL A 188 -6.00 12.90 -7.41
C VAL A 188 -4.85 13.41 -8.27
N ASP A 189 -5.18 14.36 -9.15
CA ASP A 189 -4.24 15.13 -9.92
C ASP A 189 -4.52 16.60 -9.69
N PRO A 190 -3.81 17.24 -8.84
CA PRO A 190 -3.24 18.52 -9.23
C PRO A 190 -1.82 18.67 -8.70
N ASP A 191 -0.95 19.17 -9.54
CA ASP A 191 0.28 19.82 -9.14
C ASP A 191 -0.04 21.16 -8.44
N VAL A 192 -0.88 21.11 -7.40
CA VAL A 192 -1.11 22.30 -6.58
C VAL A 192 0.07 22.45 -5.65
N VAL A 193 0.97 23.31 -6.01
CA VAL A 193 2.03 23.77 -5.10
C VAL A 193 1.39 24.66 -4.05
N VAL A 194 1.19 24.12 -2.87
CA VAL A 194 0.74 24.88 -1.70
C VAL A 194 1.98 25.53 -1.07
N THR A 195 1.95 26.85 -0.92
CA THR A 195 3.00 27.61 -0.21
C THR A 195 2.68 27.74 1.28
N ASP A 196 3.63 28.25 2.09
CA ASP A 196 3.40 28.55 3.51
C ASP A 196 2.24 29.56 3.67
N TYR A 197 2.16 30.53 2.76
CA TYR A 197 1.06 31.50 2.72
C TYR A 197 -0.29 30.83 2.44
N ASP A 198 -0.34 29.95 1.46
CA ASP A 198 -1.56 29.21 1.14
C ASP A 198 -2.00 28.32 2.29
N ALA A 199 -1.07 27.67 2.99
CA ALA A 199 -1.38 26.83 4.15
C ALA A 199 -2.05 27.63 5.28
N ILE A 200 -1.59 28.87 5.54
CA ILE A 200 -2.22 29.76 6.52
C ILE A 200 -3.66 30.07 6.11
N HIS A 201 -3.87 30.48 4.86
CA HIS A 201 -5.20 30.85 4.37
C HIS A 201 -6.16 29.65 4.29
N LEU A 202 -5.68 28.49 3.88
CA LEU A 202 -6.45 27.25 3.90
C LEU A 202 -6.89 26.87 5.33
N ALA A 203 -6.02 27.06 6.32
CA ALA A 203 -6.37 26.80 7.71
C ALA A 203 -7.48 27.73 8.21
N VAL A 204 -7.38 29.04 7.91
CA VAL A 204 -8.42 30.01 8.27
C VAL A 204 -9.73 29.68 7.58
N GLU A 205 -9.70 29.41 6.28
CA GLU A 205 -10.89 29.14 5.48
C GLU A 205 -11.57 27.82 5.88
N LEU A 206 -10.80 26.73 5.95
CA LEU A 206 -11.35 25.38 6.02
C LEU A 206 -11.47 24.83 7.42
N PHE A 207 -10.59 25.19 8.34
CA PHE A 207 -10.74 24.83 9.75
C PHE A 207 -11.57 25.83 10.54
N GLY A 208 -11.61 27.12 10.11
CA GLY A 208 -12.27 28.19 10.85
C GLY A 208 -11.46 28.69 12.04
N VAL A 209 -10.14 28.57 12.00
CA VAL A 209 -9.23 29.12 12.99
C VAL A 209 -8.93 30.60 12.74
N SER A 210 -8.44 31.33 13.73
CA SER A 210 -8.03 32.73 13.53
C SER A 210 -6.76 32.82 12.67
N LEU A 211 -6.59 33.95 11.97
CA LEU A 211 -5.38 34.21 11.21
C LEU A 211 -4.13 34.20 12.12
N SER A 212 -4.26 34.69 13.36
CA SER A 212 -3.19 34.68 14.34
C SER A 212 -2.74 33.25 14.68
N ASP A 213 -3.72 32.35 14.94
CA ASP A 213 -3.42 30.95 15.29
C ASP A 213 -2.76 30.22 14.12
N ALA A 214 -3.30 30.40 12.90
CA ALA A 214 -2.73 29.81 11.68
C ALA A 214 -1.31 30.33 11.39
N THR A 215 -1.06 31.61 11.60
CA THR A 215 0.27 32.22 11.42
C THR A 215 1.26 31.71 12.48
N THR A 216 0.81 31.56 13.72
CA THR A 216 1.63 31.02 14.80
C THR A 216 2.03 29.57 14.50
N GLU A 217 1.09 28.72 14.07
CA GLU A 217 1.39 27.34 13.67
C GLU A 217 2.41 27.31 12.51
N ALA A 218 2.19 28.11 11.45
CA ALA A 218 3.08 28.16 10.30
C ALA A 218 4.49 28.64 10.66
N SER A 219 4.64 29.52 11.67
CA SER A 219 5.95 29.98 12.13
C SER A 219 6.78 28.90 12.82
N ASP A 220 6.12 27.92 13.39
CA ASP A 220 6.72 26.82 14.16
C ASP A 220 7.11 25.61 13.28
N VAL A 221 6.65 25.58 12.03
CA VAL A 221 6.97 24.51 11.07
C VAL A 221 7.79 25.09 9.90
N ARG A 222 8.53 24.23 9.22
CA ARG A 222 9.26 24.60 8.01
C ARG A 222 8.55 24.03 6.78
N GLY A 223 7.94 24.88 6.00
CA GLY A 223 7.17 24.50 4.82
C GLY A 223 5.66 24.37 5.10
N PRO A 224 4.86 24.08 4.06
CA PRO A 224 3.41 24.04 4.14
C PRO A 224 2.90 22.76 4.79
N TYR A 225 3.05 22.69 6.10
CA TYR A 225 2.66 21.56 6.93
C TYR A 225 1.83 22.02 8.12
N TYR A 226 1.04 21.09 8.69
CA TYR A 226 0.40 21.26 9.98
C TYR A 226 0.92 20.22 10.96
N LYS A 227 1.13 20.62 12.23
CA LYS A 227 1.45 19.66 13.29
C LYS A 227 0.24 18.79 13.61
N LEU A 228 0.46 17.48 13.72
CA LEU A 228 -0.61 16.55 14.11
C LEU A 228 -1.22 16.90 15.47
N ASP A 229 -0.39 17.40 16.40
CA ASP A 229 -0.88 17.79 17.73
C ASP A 229 -1.66 19.12 17.70
N TRP A 230 -1.33 20.04 16.78
CA TRP A 230 -2.13 21.24 16.55
C TRP A 230 -3.49 20.90 15.94
N LEU A 231 -3.55 19.96 15.01
CA LEU A 231 -4.83 19.50 14.43
C LEU A 231 -5.76 18.88 15.49
N LYS A 232 -5.22 18.22 16.53
CA LYS A 232 -6.02 17.77 17.69
C LYS A 232 -6.63 18.94 18.44
N GLN A 233 -5.86 20.00 18.67
CA GLN A 233 -6.34 21.21 19.33
C GLN A 233 -7.42 21.90 18.51
N VAL A 234 -7.19 22.04 17.19
CA VAL A 234 -8.18 22.60 16.26
C VAL A 234 -9.48 21.78 16.29
N PHE A 235 -9.38 20.45 16.23
CA PHE A 235 -10.54 19.56 16.31
C PHE A 235 -11.37 19.83 17.57
N GLU A 236 -10.74 19.85 18.74
CA GLU A 236 -11.44 20.05 20.02
C GLU A 236 -12.03 21.47 20.13
N GLN A 237 -11.31 22.48 19.66
CA GLN A 237 -11.76 23.87 19.60
C GLN A 237 -13.01 24.01 18.73
N GLN A 238 -12.94 23.52 17.51
CA GLN A 238 -14.03 23.64 16.53
C GLN A 238 -15.24 22.77 16.95
N ARG A 239 -15.01 21.60 17.51
CA ARG A 239 -16.07 20.75 18.07
C ARG A 239 -16.80 21.46 19.22
N THR A 240 -16.09 22.11 20.11
CA THR A 240 -16.66 22.88 21.23
C THR A 240 -17.42 24.10 20.74
N ALA A 241 -16.97 24.73 19.65
CA ALA A 241 -17.64 25.86 19.01
C ALA A 241 -18.84 25.43 18.13
N ASN A 242 -19.18 24.14 18.07
CA ASN A 242 -20.19 23.55 17.17
C ASN A 242 -19.91 23.77 15.68
N ASN A 243 -18.67 24.09 15.30
CA ASN A 243 -18.24 24.09 13.91
C ASN A 243 -17.81 22.67 13.49
N PHE A 244 -18.80 21.79 13.31
CA PHE A 244 -18.51 20.38 12.99
C PHE A 244 -17.81 20.19 11.64
N THR A 245 -17.99 21.10 10.70
CA THR A 245 -17.32 21.06 9.38
C THR A 245 -15.83 21.33 9.54
N GLY A 246 -15.44 22.37 10.28
CA GLY A 246 -14.04 22.66 10.59
C GLY A 246 -13.39 21.55 11.43
N ALA A 247 -14.13 21.07 12.45
CA ALA A 247 -13.69 19.95 13.27
C ALA A 247 -13.44 18.68 12.43
N MET A 248 -14.36 18.36 11.51
CA MET A 248 -14.24 17.19 10.64
C MET A 248 -13.01 17.26 9.73
N ARG A 249 -12.75 18.43 9.13
CA ARG A 249 -11.55 18.64 8.30
C ARG A 249 -10.26 18.47 9.11
N ALA A 250 -10.20 19.03 10.31
CA ALA A 250 -9.04 18.84 11.19
C ALA A 250 -8.85 17.38 11.60
N TYR A 251 -9.96 16.68 11.90
CA TYR A 251 -9.95 15.26 12.23
C TYR A 251 -9.48 14.40 11.05
N MET A 252 -10.01 14.67 9.85
CA MET A 252 -9.60 13.96 8.62
C MET A 252 -8.12 14.16 8.31
N MET A 253 -7.62 15.41 8.38
CA MET A 253 -6.20 15.69 8.18
C MET A 253 -5.32 14.93 9.17
N LEU A 254 -5.73 14.87 10.43
CA LEU A 254 -5.03 14.08 11.45
C LEU A 254 -5.08 12.59 11.16
N LEU A 255 -6.27 12.04 10.85
CA LEU A 255 -6.48 10.63 10.55
C LEU A 255 -5.64 10.18 9.35
N LEU A 256 -5.74 10.90 8.23
CA LEU A 256 -5.00 10.62 7.01
C LEU A 256 -3.48 10.76 7.21
N GLY A 257 -3.03 11.83 7.91
CA GLY A 257 -1.62 12.06 8.20
C GLY A 257 -1.02 11.05 9.20
N CYS A 258 -1.84 10.43 10.03
CA CYS A 258 -1.40 9.35 10.92
C CYS A 258 -1.49 7.95 10.29
N THR A 259 -2.13 7.81 9.12
CA THR A 259 -2.39 6.54 8.46
C THR A 259 -1.89 6.54 7.02
N ILE A 260 -2.78 6.53 6.05
CA ILE A 260 -2.45 6.30 4.64
C ILE A 260 -1.59 7.38 3.97
N LEU A 261 -1.58 8.60 4.50
CA LEU A 261 -0.73 9.71 4.03
C LEU A 261 0.42 10.05 4.99
N ALA A 262 0.79 9.12 5.87
CA ALA A 262 1.88 9.30 6.82
C ALA A 262 3.22 9.50 6.09
N ASP A 263 4.00 10.47 6.54
CA ASP A 263 5.29 10.82 5.94
C ASP A 263 6.50 10.39 6.82
N LYS A 264 7.68 10.93 6.53
CA LYS A 264 8.91 10.68 7.31
C LYS A 264 9.05 11.60 8.54
N THR A 265 8.21 12.63 8.70
CA THR A 265 8.40 13.67 9.73
C THR A 265 7.93 13.23 11.12
N PHE A 266 7.09 12.23 11.23
CA PHE A 266 6.47 11.71 12.46
C PHE A 266 5.46 12.64 13.15
N THR A 267 5.44 13.92 12.81
CA THR A 267 4.69 14.94 13.57
C THR A 267 3.89 15.89 12.70
N LEU A 268 4.07 15.83 11.40
CA LEU A 268 3.50 16.77 10.45
C LEU A 268 2.61 16.04 9.43
N VAL A 269 1.73 16.81 8.80
CA VAL A 269 0.98 16.41 7.59
C VAL A 269 1.02 17.56 6.60
N GLU A 270 1.17 17.24 5.31
CA GLU A 270 1.25 18.24 4.25
C GLU A 270 -0.08 18.99 4.07
N ALA A 271 -0.02 20.33 4.05
CA ALA A 271 -1.20 21.18 3.89
C ALA A 271 -1.90 20.99 2.53
N LYS A 272 -1.18 20.50 1.52
CA LYS A 272 -1.73 20.21 0.18
C LYS A 272 -2.91 19.22 0.19
N TYR A 273 -3.07 18.42 1.25
CA TYR A 273 -4.21 17.49 1.36
C TYR A 273 -5.50 18.18 1.82
N LEU A 274 -5.40 19.36 2.45
CA LEU A 274 -6.56 20.06 2.99
C LEU A 274 -7.58 20.49 1.92
N PRO A 275 -7.18 20.96 0.72
CA PRO A 275 -8.12 21.25 -0.36
C PRO A 275 -9.02 20.09 -0.79
N LEU A 276 -8.59 18.83 -0.63
CA LEU A 276 -9.43 17.64 -0.87
C LEU A 276 -10.65 17.57 0.05
N LEU A 277 -10.56 18.22 1.20
CA LEU A 277 -11.61 18.26 2.23
C LEU A 277 -12.44 19.54 2.16
N ARG A 278 -12.28 20.37 1.11
CA ARG A 278 -13.04 21.61 0.92
C ARG A 278 -14.53 21.33 0.84
N ASP A 279 -14.90 20.39 -0.02
CA ASP A 279 -16.25 19.87 -0.14
C ASP A 279 -16.28 18.47 0.50
N LEU A 280 -16.91 18.39 1.68
CA LEU A 280 -17.02 17.13 2.41
C LEU A 280 -17.92 16.11 1.72
N ASP A 281 -18.84 16.54 0.85
CA ASP A 281 -19.73 15.61 0.14
C ASP A 281 -18.99 14.85 -0.97
N THR A 282 -17.87 15.37 -1.46
CA THR A 282 -17.05 14.73 -2.49
C THR A 282 -15.93 13.83 -1.95
N CYS A 283 -15.65 13.85 -0.65
CA CYS A 283 -14.54 13.10 -0.07
C CYS A 283 -14.63 11.58 -0.30
N GLY A 284 -15.83 11.03 -0.44
CA GLY A 284 -16.07 9.61 -0.74
C GLY A 284 -15.77 9.23 -2.19
N SER A 285 -15.59 10.19 -3.09
CA SER A 285 -15.33 9.92 -4.52
C SER A 285 -13.86 9.58 -4.83
N TYR A 286 -12.94 9.83 -3.89
CA TYR A 286 -11.51 9.57 -4.10
C TYR A 286 -11.17 8.10 -3.90
N CYS A 287 -10.20 7.60 -4.70
CA CYS A 287 -9.61 6.29 -4.51
C CYS A 287 -8.58 6.32 -3.37
N TRP A 288 -9.05 6.24 -2.12
CA TRP A 288 -8.18 6.26 -0.93
C TRP A 288 -7.23 5.08 -0.86
N GLY A 289 -7.61 3.93 -1.47
CA GLY A 289 -6.73 2.78 -1.60
C GLY A 289 -5.53 3.06 -2.50
N ALA A 290 -5.72 3.75 -3.62
CA ALA A 290 -4.61 4.22 -4.45
C ALA A 290 -3.72 5.21 -3.70
N ALA A 291 -4.31 6.16 -2.96
CA ALA A 291 -3.56 7.09 -2.11
C ALA A 291 -2.65 6.36 -1.11
N ALA A 292 -3.17 5.31 -0.47
CA ALA A 292 -2.41 4.49 0.46
C ALA A 292 -1.22 3.78 -0.22
N LEU A 293 -1.46 3.14 -1.38
CA LEU A 293 -0.42 2.43 -2.12
C LEU A 293 0.62 3.37 -2.71
N VAL A 294 0.22 4.45 -3.38
CA VAL A 294 1.16 5.43 -3.95
C VAL A 294 2.07 5.99 -2.88
N THR A 295 1.51 6.37 -1.73
CA THR A 295 2.29 6.89 -0.60
C THR A 295 3.27 5.84 -0.07
N LEU A 296 2.79 4.60 0.15
CA LEU A 296 3.63 3.53 0.69
C LEU A 296 4.71 3.09 -0.30
N TYR A 297 4.37 2.88 -1.57
CA TYR A 297 5.30 2.44 -2.62
C TYR A 297 6.42 3.45 -2.85
N ARG A 298 6.07 4.76 -2.91
CA ARG A 298 7.08 5.84 -2.97
C ARG A 298 8.07 5.73 -1.83
N TYR A 299 7.58 5.57 -0.59
CA TYR A 299 8.47 5.49 0.57
C TYR A 299 9.23 4.17 0.68
N LEU A 300 8.68 3.06 0.18
CA LEU A 300 9.42 1.80 0.04
C LEU A 300 10.54 1.97 -0.99
N GLY A 301 10.27 2.61 -2.13
CA GLY A 301 11.29 2.94 -3.13
C GLY A 301 12.41 3.79 -2.56
N ASP A 302 12.08 4.90 -1.89
CA ASP A 302 13.08 5.72 -1.19
C ASP A 302 13.90 4.90 -0.18
N ALA A 303 13.20 4.08 0.61
CA ALA A 303 13.81 3.33 1.69
C ALA A 303 14.61 2.11 1.21
N SER A 304 14.43 1.62 -0.01
CA SER A 304 15.25 0.55 -0.59
C SER A 304 16.69 1.01 -0.87
N PHE A 305 16.93 2.31 -1.10
CA PHE A 305 18.28 2.84 -1.28
C PHE A 305 19.08 2.83 0.03
N TYR A 306 20.37 2.45 -0.06
CA TYR A 306 21.27 2.36 1.10
C TYR A 306 21.41 3.68 1.87
N SER A 307 21.36 4.80 1.19
CA SER A 307 21.49 6.14 1.80
C SER A 307 20.29 6.53 2.66
N CYS A 308 19.12 5.95 2.43
CA CYS A 308 17.92 6.25 3.19
C CYS A 308 17.91 5.53 4.54
N LYS A 309 17.64 6.30 5.61
CA LYS A 309 17.65 5.82 7.00
C LYS A 309 16.26 5.77 7.63
N GLN A 310 15.23 6.17 6.88
CA GLN A 310 13.86 6.29 7.41
C GLN A 310 12.86 5.73 6.41
N LEU A 311 11.85 5.02 6.93
CA LEU A 311 10.67 4.60 6.19
C LEU A 311 9.51 5.54 6.55
N GLY A 312 8.86 6.11 5.54
CA GLY A 312 7.55 6.78 5.63
C GLY A 312 6.44 5.85 5.14
N GLY A 313 5.25 6.39 4.99
CA GLY A 313 4.06 5.64 4.61
C GLY A 313 3.41 4.90 5.80
N TYR A 314 2.32 4.20 5.54
CA TYR A 314 1.56 3.53 6.58
C TYR A 314 2.23 2.21 7.00
N ALA A 315 3.18 2.30 7.91
CA ALA A 315 3.98 1.15 8.39
C ALA A 315 3.11 0.04 9.01
N SER A 316 1.96 0.36 9.61
CA SER A 316 1.01 -0.64 10.11
C SER A 316 0.42 -1.48 8.98
N LEU A 317 0.11 -0.88 7.82
CA LEU A 317 -0.37 -1.61 6.65
C LEU A 317 0.67 -2.65 6.20
N LEU A 318 1.93 -2.22 6.04
CA LEU A 318 3.02 -3.13 5.66
C LEU A 318 3.19 -4.27 6.66
N GLN A 319 3.19 -3.98 7.97
CA GLN A 319 3.37 -5.03 8.97
C GLN A 319 2.18 -5.99 9.04
N CYS A 320 0.95 -5.50 8.94
CA CYS A 320 -0.25 -6.34 8.90
C CYS A 320 -0.27 -7.22 7.65
N TRP A 321 0.15 -6.68 6.48
CA TRP A 321 0.32 -7.46 5.25
C TRP A 321 1.34 -8.59 5.45
N ILE A 322 2.50 -8.31 6.05
CA ILE A 322 3.49 -9.34 6.38
C ILE A 322 2.88 -10.41 7.29
N HIS A 323 2.09 -10.01 8.28
CA HIS A 323 1.46 -10.95 9.19
C HIS A 323 0.39 -11.82 8.53
N GLU A 324 -0.30 -11.36 7.52
CA GLU A 324 -1.27 -12.16 6.76
C GLU A 324 -0.57 -13.16 5.83
N TYR A 325 0.45 -12.72 5.08
CA TYR A 325 1.08 -13.56 4.04
C TYR A 325 2.20 -14.45 4.56
N PHE A 326 2.93 -14.05 5.60
CA PHE A 326 4.15 -14.73 6.08
C PHE A 326 3.95 -15.28 7.50
N PRO A 327 3.22 -16.38 7.66
CA PRO A 327 2.84 -16.90 8.98
C PRO A 327 4.01 -17.27 9.88
N THR A 328 5.15 -17.60 9.36
CA THR A 328 6.35 -18.00 10.12
C THR A 328 7.30 -16.85 10.42
N VAL A 329 7.08 -15.65 9.82
CA VAL A 329 8.03 -14.53 9.90
C VAL A 329 7.55 -13.45 10.87
N GLY A 330 8.42 -13.06 11.80
CA GLY A 330 8.15 -12.03 12.79
C GLY A 330 7.22 -12.49 13.92
N LYS A 331 7.26 -11.78 15.04
CA LYS A 331 6.38 -12.07 16.17
C LYS A 331 5.04 -11.36 16.02
N ARG A 332 3.96 -12.09 16.22
CA ARG A 332 2.59 -11.63 16.07
C ARG A 332 1.86 -11.61 17.40
N GLY A 333 0.96 -10.64 17.54
CA GLY A 333 -0.09 -10.63 18.54
C GLY A 333 -1.44 -10.53 17.84
N THR A 334 -2.43 -11.19 18.38
CA THR A 334 -3.82 -11.06 17.90
C THR A 334 -4.66 -10.32 18.91
N SER A 335 -5.53 -9.45 18.40
CA SER A 335 -6.55 -8.80 19.21
C SER A 335 -7.61 -9.81 19.60
N GLY A 336 -7.91 -9.92 20.88
CA GLY A 336 -9.00 -10.77 21.38
C GLY A 336 -10.40 -10.34 20.90
N LEU A 337 -10.49 -9.20 20.23
CA LEU A 337 -11.75 -8.66 19.69
C LEU A 337 -12.07 -9.19 18.28
N PHE A 338 -11.10 -9.82 17.60
CA PHE A 338 -11.26 -10.28 16.23
C PHE A 338 -11.67 -11.76 16.20
N GLY A 339 -12.95 -12.03 15.93
CA GLY A 339 -13.47 -13.40 15.73
C GLY A 339 -13.24 -13.91 14.30
N ILE A 340 -13.53 -15.18 14.06
CA ILE A 340 -13.37 -15.85 12.75
C ILE A 340 -14.17 -15.12 11.66
N ASP A 341 -15.43 -14.76 11.93
CA ASP A 341 -16.33 -14.08 10.99
C ASP A 341 -16.44 -12.58 11.27
N SER A 342 -15.35 -11.96 11.72
CA SER A 342 -15.40 -10.54 12.07
C SER A 342 -15.58 -9.66 10.84
N PRO A 343 -16.59 -8.77 10.83
CA PRO A 343 -16.79 -7.80 9.75
C PRO A 343 -15.80 -6.62 9.80
N MET A 344 -14.90 -6.60 10.77
CA MET A 344 -13.93 -5.52 10.95
C MET A 344 -12.78 -5.63 9.94
N ALA A 345 -12.13 -4.51 9.66
CA ALA A 345 -10.92 -4.49 8.83
C ALA A 345 -9.84 -5.42 9.37
N ARG A 346 -9.24 -6.25 8.50
CA ARG A 346 -8.29 -7.31 8.91
C ARG A 346 -7.07 -6.79 9.68
N ALA A 347 -6.64 -5.56 9.45
CA ALA A 347 -5.55 -4.96 10.23
C ALA A 347 -5.88 -4.88 11.73
N MET A 348 -7.18 -4.81 12.11
CA MET A 348 -7.62 -4.78 13.51
C MET A 348 -7.46 -6.13 14.23
N LYS A 349 -7.18 -7.20 13.50
CA LYS A 349 -6.82 -8.51 14.04
C LYS A 349 -5.49 -8.48 14.77
N TRP A 350 -4.56 -7.62 14.32
CA TRP A 350 -3.17 -7.67 14.71
C TRP A 350 -2.82 -6.68 15.82
N GLU A 351 -2.02 -7.14 16.74
CA GLU A 351 -1.41 -6.31 17.79
C GLU A 351 0.12 -6.39 17.70
N TYR A 352 0.77 -5.30 18.08
CA TYR A 352 2.22 -5.32 18.19
C TYR A 352 2.68 -6.25 19.31
N ARG A 353 3.62 -7.13 19.00
CA ARG A 353 4.40 -7.92 19.97
C ARG A 353 5.88 -7.70 19.68
N GLN A 354 6.64 -7.47 20.74
CA GLN A 354 8.07 -7.24 20.60
C GLN A 354 8.78 -8.52 20.14
N GLY A 355 9.41 -8.48 18.96
CA GLY A 355 10.30 -9.50 18.47
C GLY A 355 11.69 -9.41 19.16
N THR A 356 12.39 -10.52 19.17
CA THR A 356 13.79 -10.60 19.67
C THR A 356 14.80 -10.70 18.54
N GLN A 357 14.34 -10.95 17.32
CA GLN A 357 15.16 -11.16 16.14
C GLN A 357 15.73 -9.82 15.65
N LYS A 358 16.98 -9.85 15.21
CA LYS A 358 17.62 -8.71 14.53
C LYS A 358 17.39 -8.79 13.02
N VAL A 359 17.65 -7.70 12.31
CA VAL A 359 17.51 -7.65 10.84
C VAL A 359 18.26 -8.79 10.15
N ALA A 360 19.47 -9.14 10.63
CA ALA A 360 20.25 -10.23 10.05
C ALA A 360 19.59 -11.61 10.20
N ASP A 361 18.93 -11.85 11.33
CA ASP A 361 18.24 -13.11 11.58
C ASP A 361 17.01 -13.24 10.68
N ILE A 362 16.24 -12.14 10.58
CA ILE A 362 15.05 -12.09 9.72
C ILE A 362 15.45 -12.20 8.23
N ARG A 363 16.54 -11.55 7.83
CA ARG A 363 17.08 -11.65 6.48
C ARG A 363 17.45 -13.09 6.11
N ALA A 364 18.12 -13.79 7.03
CA ALA A 364 18.47 -15.20 6.84
C ALA A 364 17.22 -16.10 6.77
N MET A 365 16.18 -15.77 7.54
CA MET A 365 14.90 -16.47 7.49
C MET A 365 14.21 -16.23 6.14
N LEU A 366 14.15 -14.99 5.67
CA LEU A 366 13.54 -14.65 4.39
C LEU A 366 14.26 -15.31 3.20
N ASP A 367 15.59 -15.51 3.29
CA ASP A 367 16.38 -16.20 2.25
C ASP A 367 16.08 -17.71 2.16
N GLN A 368 15.45 -18.28 3.18
CA GLN A 368 15.11 -19.71 3.27
C GLN A 368 13.65 -20.00 3.02
N LEU A 369 12.81 -18.97 2.79
CA LEU A 369 11.38 -19.17 2.52
C LEU A 369 11.17 -19.91 1.21
N THR A 370 10.21 -20.81 1.27
CA THR A 370 9.67 -21.55 0.12
C THR A 370 8.25 -21.07 -0.20
N PRO A 371 7.69 -21.40 -1.36
CA PRO A 371 6.28 -21.10 -1.66
C PRO A 371 5.28 -21.69 -0.66
N HIS A 372 5.64 -22.76 0.03
CA HIS A 372 4.79 -23.43 1.03
C HIS A 372 4.67 -22.65 2.34
N ASP A 373 5.63 -21.76 2.62
CA ASP A 373 5.62 -20.94 3.83
C ASP A 373 4.70 -19.71 3.71
N ILE A 374 4.01 -19.54 2.58
CA ILE A 374 3.23 -18.36 2.24
C ILE A 374 1.74 -18.67 2.25
N ALA A 375 0.97 -17.85 2.96
CA ALA A 375 -0.48 -17.83 2.85
C ALA A 375 -0.90 -17.01 1.62
N TRP A 376 -0.97 -17.63 0.44
CA TRP A 376 -1.17 -16.94 -0.84
C TRP A 376 -2.52 -16.21 -0.96
N ARG A 377 -3.55 -16.69 -0.28
CA ARG A 377 -4.91 -16.12 -0.31
C ARG A 377 -5.44 -15.93 1.11
N PRO A 378 -4.84 -15.02 1.91
CA PRO A 378 -5.13 -14.92 3.34
C PRO A 378 -6.52 -14.35 3.67
N PHE A 379 -7.26 -13.85 2.67
CA PHE A 379 -8.55 -13.16 2.88
C PHE A 379 -9.77 -13.96 2.43
N GLU A 380 -9.64 -15.26 2.15
CA GLU A 380 -10.77 -16.07 1.69
C GLU A 380 -11.91 -16.13 2.71
N ASP A 381 -11.58 -16.21 3.99
CA ASP A 381 -12.53 -16.16 5.10
C ASP A 381 -13.17 -14.76 5.29
N HIS A 382 -12.64 -13.73 4.64
CA HIS A 382 -13.11 -12.34 4.74
C HIS A 382 -13.94 -11.89 3.53
N ARG A 383 -14.09 -12.72 2.51
CA ARG A 383 -14.77 -12.38 1.25
C ARG A 383 -16.25 -12.05 1.40
N VAL A 384 -16.91 -12.57 2.44
CA VAL A 384 -18.30 -12.20 2.77
C VAL A 384 -18.42 -10.71 3.10
N HIS A 385 -17.40 -10.12 3.73
CA HIS A 385 -17.38 -8.71 4.14
C HIS A 385 -16.70 -7.81 3.11
N ARG A 386 -15.72 -8.34 2.38
CA ARG A 386 -14.98 -7.68 1.32
C ARG A 386 -14.86 -8.60 0.11
N PRO A 387 -15.88 -8.64 -0.75
CA PRO A 387 -15.82 -9.36 -2.01
C PRO A 387 -14.62 -8.91 -2.85
N PHE A 388 -14.06 -9.82 -3.62
CA PHE A 388 -13.00 -9.46 -4.55
C PHE A 388 -13.54 -8.50 -5.62
N ASP A 389 -12.78 -7.44 -5.88
CA ASP A 389 -13.10 -6.45 -6.89
C ASP A 389 -12.07 -6.56 -8.03
N ASP A 390 -12.54 -6.66 -9.26
CA ASP A 390 -11.71 -6.83 -10.46
C ASP A 390 -10.74 -5.66 -10.73
N ILE A 391 -10.99 -4.48 -10.13
CA ILE A 391 -10.05 -3.35 -10.15
C ILE A 391 -8.68 -3.72 -9.58
N CYS A 392 -8.63 -4.72 -8.70
CA CYS A 392 -7.37 -5.23 -8.15
C CYS A 392 -6.46 -5.84 -9.21
N LEU A 393 -7.01 -6.19 -10.37
CA LEU A 393 -6.28 -6.72 -11.53
C LEU A 393 -5.93 -5.62 -12.56
N TYR A 394 -6.23 -4.36 -12.30
CA TYR A 394 -5.77 -3.24 -13.12
C TYR A 394 -4.24 -3.23 -13.20
N ARG A 395 -3.69 -3.05 -14.40
CA ARG A 395 -2.24 -2.95 -14.63
C ARG A 395 -1.92 -1.59 -15.24
N GLY A 396 -1.15 -0.78 -14.54
CA GLY A 396 -0.82 0.56 -15.03
C GLY A 396 -0.22 1.44 -13.95
N GLY A 397 -0.40 2.74 -14.08
CA GLY A 397 0.00 3.73 -13.08
C GLY A 397 -1.09 3.96 -12.03
N LEU A 398 -0.70 4.06 -10.76
CA LEU A 398 -1.51 4.70 -9.73
C LEU A 398 -0.92 6.07 -9.43
N LYS A 399 -1.80 7.08 -9.31
CA LYS A 399 -1.39 8.47 -9.13
C LYS A 399 -1.98 9.09 -7.87
N TRP A 400 -1.16 9.88 -7.17
CA TRP A 400 -1.59 10.69 -6.04
C TRP A 400 -0.70 11.94 -5.93
N PHE A 401 -1.24 13.14 -6.18
CA PHE A 401 -0.53 14.43 -6.13
C PHE A 401 0.83 14.42 -6.85
N GLY A 402 0.85 14.32 -8.14
CA GLY A 402 2.10 14.37 -8.94
C GLY A 402 3.06 13.19 -8.70
N THR A 403 2.73 12.26 -7.82
CA THR A 403 3.47 11.00 -7.65
C THR A 403 2.75 9.90 -8.40
N VAL A 404 3.45 9.26 -9.33
CA VAL A 404 2.98 8.07 -10.04
C VAL A 404 3.84 6.88 -9.63
N VAL A 405 3.22 5.75 -9.36
CA VAL A 405 3.88 4.47 -9.10
C VAL A 405 3.30 3.41 -10.03
N LEU A 406 4.10 2.42 -10.37
CA LEU A 406 3.61 1.27 -11.13
C LEU A 406 2.82 0.34 -10.22
N TYR A 407 1.67 -0.12 -10.71
CA TYR A 407 0.87 -1.16 -10.09
C TYR A 407 0.76 -2.31 -11.08
N LEU A 408 1.47 -3.40 -10.81
CA LEU A 408 1.73 -4.49 -11.74
C LEU A 408 1.30 -5.85 -11.14
N PRO A 409 -0.01 -6.11 -11.02
CA PRO A 409 -0.51 -7.36 -10.45
C PRO A 409 -0.17 -8.61 -11.28
N ASP A 410 0.21 -8.46 -12.56
CA ASP A 410 0.76 -9.53 -13.39
C ASP A 410 2.05 -10.16 -12.83
N ARG A 411 2.74 -9.46 -11.93
CA ARG A 411 3.95 -9.95 -11.24
C ARG A 411 3.66 -10.77 -9.98
N CYS A 412 2.43 -10.74 -9.50
CA CYS A 412 2.04 -11.41 -8.26
C CYS A 412 0.70 -12.15 -8.40
N LEU A 413 0.45 -12.79 -9.55
CA LEU A 413 -0.79 -13.47 -9.88
C LEU A 413 -1.20 -14.53 -8.86
N ARG A 414 -0.23 -15.18 -8.23
CA ARG A 414 -0.47 -16.17 -7.16
C ARG A 414 -1.22 -15.60 -5.96
N GLN A 415 -1.06 -14.30 -5.66
CA GLN A 415 -1.83 -13.64 -4.60
C GLN A 415 -3.33 -13.55 -4.93
N PHE A 416 -3.69 -13.67 -6.20
CA PHE A 416 -5.07 -13.68 -6.70
C PHE A 416 -5.60 -15.08 -7.07
N GLY A 417 -4.79 -16.11 -6.85
CA GLY A 417 -5.17 -17.49 -7.17
C GLY A 417 -4.96 -17.89 -8.63
N TYR A 418 -4.17 -17.12 -9.37
CA TYR A 418 -3.79 -17.47 -10.75
C TYR A 418 -2.39 -18.08 -10.80
N ARG A 419 -2.15 -18.89 -11.82
CA ARG A 419 -0.83 -19.40 -12.17
C ARG A 419 0.09 -18.23 -12.54
N GLN A 420 1.30 -18.19 -11.98
CA GLN A 420 2.28 -17.15 -12.29
C GLN A 420 3.03 -17.48 -13.57
N TYR A 421 2.98 -16.59 -14.51
CA TYR A 421 3.76 -16.62 -15.74
C TYR A 421 4.88 -15.57 -15.70
N ILE A 422 5.77 -15.61 -16.72
CA ILE A 422 6.77 -14.56 -16.92
C ILE A 422 6.04 -13.26 -17.30
N PRO A 423 6.07 -12.23 -16.43
CA PRO A 423 5.36 -10.99 -16.68
C PRO A 423 6.00 -10.19 -17.83
N THR A 424 5.22 -9.32 -18.43
CA THR A 424 5.75 -8.37 -19.41
C THR A 424 6.66 -7.33 -18.74
N ALA A 425 7.53 -6.69 -19.54
CA ALA A 425 8.38 -5.61 -19.02
C ALA A 425 7.54 -4.50 -18.37
N PRO A 426 8.02 -3.89 -17.27
CA PRO A 426 7.36 -2.74 -16.70
C PRO A 426 7.21 -1.61 -17.73
N PRO A 427 6.05 -0.94 -17.82
CA PRO A 427 5.90 0.21 -18.69
C PRO A 427 6.76 1.38 -18.21
N ASN A 428 7.11 2.29 -19.12
CA ASN A 428 7.74 3.54 -18.74
C ASN A 428 6.66 4.47 -18.13
N VAL A 429 6.85 4.87 -16.87
CA VAL A 429 5.93 5.75 -16.12
C VAL A 429 5.65 7.06 -16.87
N ASP A 430 6.67 7.63 -17.53
CA ASP A 430 6.56 8.92 -18.24
C ASP A 430 5.67 8.84 -19.50
N THR A 431 5.36 7.63 -19.97
CA THR A 431 4.53 7.42 -21.17
C THR A 431 3.09 7.01 -20.85
N LEU A 432 2.74 6.80 -19.58
CA LEU A 432 1.41 6.37 -19.17
C LEU A 432 0.43 7.55 -19.14
N ASP A 433 -0.72 7.38 -19.79
CA ASP A 433 -1.89 8.25 -19.56
C ASP A 433 -2.73 7.65 -18.42
N VAL A 434 -2.24 7.85 -17.19
CA VAL A 434 -2.79 7.21 -15.98
C VAL A 434 -4.29 7.48 -15.82
N ASP A 435 -4.77 8.69 -16.16
CA ASP A 435 -6.17 9.04 -15.98
C ASP A 435 -7.08 8.28 -16.94
N VAL A 436 -6.66 8.19 -18.20
CA VAL A 436 -7.42 7.45 -19.22
C VAL A 436 -7.34 5.95 -18.95
N GLU A 437 -6.18 5.43 -18.61
CA GLU A 437 -5.99 4.01 -18.32
C GLU A 437 -6.82 3.58 -17.10
N TRP A 438 -6.78 4.36 -16.02
CA TRP A 438 -7.56 4.11 -14.82
C TRP A 438 -9.06 4.20 -15.07
N ALA A 439 -9.53 5.25 -15.74
CA ALA A 439 -10.95 5.45 -16.01
C ALA A 439 -11.56 4.38 -16.94
N THR A 440 -10.76 3.78 -17.81
CA THR A 440 -11.23 2.78 -18.79
C THR A 440 -11.00 1.34 -18.38
N TYR A 441 -10.20 1.09 -17.36
CA TYR A 441 -9.76 -0.25 -16.91
C TYR A 441 -9.28 -1.17 -18.05
N ARG A 442 -8.79 -0.59 -19.14
CA ARG A 442 -8.44 -1.33 -20.37
C ARG A 442 -7.29 -2.30 -20.23
N GLN A 443 -6.54 -2.19 -19.12
CA GLN A 443 -5.35 -3.01 -18.90
C GLN A 443 -5.50 -3.92 -17.68
N SER A 444 -6.63 -4.64 -17.58
CA SER A 444 -6.69 -5.76 -16.65
C SER A 444 -5.68 -6.83 -17.05
N VAL A 445 -4.96 -7.40 -16.08
CA VAL A 445 -4.03 -8.52 -16.33
C VAL A 445 -4.67 -9.71 -17.01
N LEU A 446 -5.99 -9.87 -16.89
CA LEU A 446 -6.73 -10.92 -17.57
C LEU A 446 -6.95 -10.64 -19.07
N GLN A 447 -6.74 -9.38 -19.49
CA GLN A 447 -6.93 -8.91 -20.87
C GLN A 447 -5.62 -8.59 -21.58
N VAL A 448 -4.53 -8.41 -20.82
CA VAL A 448 -3.19 -8.20 -21.40
C VAL A 448 -2.64 -9.53 -21.85
N THR A 449 -2.89 -9.85 -23.10
CA THR A 449 -2.24 -10.99 -23.77
C THR A 449 -0.75 -10.72 -23.92
N ARG A 450 0.08 -11.67 -23.49
CA ARG A 450 1.55 -11.61 -23.68
C ARG A 450 1.94 -11.64 -25.14
N SER A 451 1.21 -12.40 -25.91
CA SER A 451 1.23 -12.54 -27.37
C SER A 451 -0.17 -12.88 -27.82
N HIS A 452 -0.47 -12.69 -29.13
CA HIS A 452 -1.77 -13.08 -29.69
C HIS A 452 -2.06 -14.60 -29.52
N ASP A 453 -1.03 -15.40 -29.29
CA ASP A 453 -1.11 -16.86 -29.19
C ASP A 453 -1.03 -17.36 -27.72
N ASP A 454 -0.80 -16.47 -26.73
CA ASP A 454 -0.72 -16.88 -25.32
C ASP A 454 -2.11 -17.07 -24.72
N PRO A 455 -2.34 -18.13 -23.94
CA PRO A 455 -3.60 -18.32 -23.26
C PRO A 455 -3.80 -17.23 -22.19
N PRO A 456 -5.06 -16.85 -21.91
CA PRO A 456 -5.37 -15.94 -20.80
C PRO A 456 -4.85 -16.53 -19.48
N ALA A 457 -4.64 -15.65 -18.48
CA ALA A 457 -4.21 -16.09 -17.16
C ALA A 457 -5.12 -17.18 -16.62
N ALA A 458 -4.56 -18.37 -16.40
CA ALA A 458 -5.28 -19.52 -15.90
C ALA A 458 -5.32 -19.51 -14.38
N PHE A 459 -6.42 -19.98 -13.79
CA PHE A 459 -6.45 -20.25 -12.35
C PHE A 459 -5.41 -21.32 -12.01
N ALA A 460 -4.72 -21.10 -10.91
CA ALA A 460 -3.76 -22.03 -10.38
C ALA A 460 -4.47 -23.29 -9.86
N THR A 461 -3.91 -24.45 -10.14
CA THR A 461 -4.37 -25.74 -9.55
C THR A 461 -3.87 -25.91 -8.14
N ILE A 462 -2.70 -25.34 -7.84
CA ILE A 462 -2.14 -25.20 -6.50
C ILE A 462 -1.76 -23.72 -6.27
N PRO A 463 -1.87 -23.20 -5.04
CA PRO A 463 -1.74 -21.76 -4.76
C PRO A 463 -0.44 -21.10 -5.19
N TYR A 464 0.64 -21.85 -5.30
CA TYR A 464 1.97 -21.37 -5.65
C TYR A 464 2.40 -21.73 -7.08
N GLU A 465 1.48 -22.19 -7.91
CA GLU A 465 1.76 -22.65 -9.28
C GLU A 465 2.41 -21.55 -10.13
N THR A 466 3.44 -21.96 -10.87
CA THR A 466 4.13 -21.10 -11.85
C THR A 466 4.23 -21.83 -13.19
N ASP A 467 4.50 -21.08 -14.28
CA ASP A 467 4.99 -21.68 -15.51
C ASP A 467 6.38 -22.30 -15.27
N ASP A 468 6.73 -23.35 -16.00
CA ASP A 468 7.95 -24.12 -15.78
C ASP A 468 9.23 -23.30 -15.89
N ASP A 469 9.23 -22.29 -16.75
CA ASP A 469 10.36 -21.39 -17.03
C ASP A 469 10.37 -20.13 -16.15
N TYR A 470 9.30 -19.87 -15.38
CA TYR A 470 9.18 -18.64 -14.59
C TYR A 470 10.34 -18.43 -13.62
N LEU A 471 10.68 -19.43 -12.81
CA LEU A 471 11.74 -19.28 -11.81
C LEU A 471 13.12 -19.16 -12.44
N ALA A 472 13.37 -19.92 -13.52
CA ALA A 472 14.62 -19.81 -14.28
C ALA A 472 14.80 -18.38 -14.81
N TRP A 473 13.74 -17.81 -15.41
CA TRP A 473 13.73 -16.41 -15.85
C TRP A 473 13.92 -15.46 -14.67
N TYR A 474 13.15 -15.65 -13.58
CA TYR A 474 13.17 -14.76 -12.42
C TYR A 474 14.56 -14.60 -11.83
N TYR A 475 15.32 -15.69 -11.71
CA TYR A 475 16.70 -15.64 -11.19
C TYR A 475 17.68 -14.97 -12.15
N THR A 476 17.35 -14.78 -13.42
CA THR A 476 18.20 -14.00 -14.34
C THR A 476 18.00 -12.49 -14.20
N VAL A 477 16.81 -12.06 -13.79
CA VAL A 477 16.43 -10.63 -13.69
C VAL A 477 16.39 -10.09 -12.27
N SER A 478 16.55 -10.95 -11.26
CA SER A 478 16.42 -10.61 -9.86
C SER A 478 17.59 -11.11 -9.02
N HIS A 479 17.76 -10.50 -7.84
CA HIS A 479 18.70 -10.93 -6.81
C HIS A 479 17.95 -11.22 -5.50
N PRO A 480 17.10 -12.27 -5.45
CA PRO A 480 16.19 -12.50 -4.35
C PRO A 480 16.87 -12.96 -3.06
N ILE A 481 18.14 -13.40 -3.12
CA ILE A 481 18.91 -13.83 -1.96
C ILE A 481 19.92 -12.73 -1.60
N LEU A 482 19.77 -12.17 -0.39
CA LEU A 482 20.57 -11.04 0.07
C LEU A 482 21.78 -11.44 0.93
N ARG A 483 21.88 -12.70 1.32
CA ARG A 483 22.98 -13.20 2.12
C ARG A 483 24.26 -13.27 1.27
N ALA A 484 25.29 -12.56 1.66
CA ALA A 484 26.59 -12.70 1.03
C ALA A 484 27.08 -14.15 1.18
N PRO A 485 27.57 -14.79 0.09
CA PRO A 485 28.21 -16.10 0.19
C PRO A 485 29.38 -16.01 1.17
N ARG A 486 29.49 -16.97 2.07
CA ARG A 486 30.67 -17.10 2.93
C ARG A 486 31.79 -17.77 2.11
N GLY A 487 32.84 -16.99 1.79
CA GLY A 487 34.04 -17.51 1.12
C GLY A 487 33.86 -17.83 -0.37
N ASP A 488 34.92 -18.31 -1.00
CA ASP A 488 35.08 -18.57 -2.44
C ASP A 488 34.20 -19.69 -3.03
N GLN A 489 33.10 -20.05 -2.40
CA GLN A 489 32.11 -20.94 -3.01
C GLN A 489 31.31 -20.16 -4.03
N PRO A 490 31.20 -20.63 -5.28
CA PRO A 490 30.22 -20.12 -6.22
C PRO A 490 28.86 -20.16 -5.53
N MET A 491 28.08 -19.08 -5.66
CA MET A 491 26.69 -19.09 -5.21
C MET A 491 25.97 -20.13 -6.06
N GLU A 492 25.89 -21.37 -5.56
CA GLU A 492 24.86 -22.28 -6.02
C GLU A 492 23.56 -21.57 -5.69
N VAL A 493 22.95 -20.97 -6.70
CA VAL A 493 21.56 -20.56 -6.63
C VAL A 493 20.83 -21.82 -6.21
N PRO A 494 20.23 -21.90 -5.01
CA PRO A 494 19.43 -23.04 -4.68
C PRO A 494 18.35 -23.06 -5.75
N VAL A 495 18.48 -23.97 -6.71
CA VAL A 495 17.30 -24.37 -7.48
C VAL A 495 16.33 -24.79 -6.38
N PRO A 496 15.19 -24.14 -6.20
CA PRO A 496 14.23 -24.61 -5.23
C PRO A 496 14.00 -26.06 -5.61
N VAL A 497 14.54 -26.98 -4.81
CA VAL A 497 14.11 -28.35 -4.86
C VAL A 497 12.68 -28.20 -4.35
N TYR A 498 11.78 -28.01 -5.30
CA TYR A 498 10.40 -28.37 -5.05
C TYR A 498 10.53 -29.85 -4.75
N ASP A 499 10.53 -30.19 -3.46
CA ASP A 499 10.20 -31.54 -3.07
C ASP A 499 8.97 -31.83 -3.93
N GLU A 500 9.10 -32.76 -4.88
CA GLU A 500 7.99 -33.10 -5.75
C GLU A 500 6.91 -33.50 -4.76
N GLY A 501 6.10 -32.52 -4.38
CA GLY A 501 4.96 -32.72 -3.52
C GLY A 501 4.14 -33.82 -4.18
N PRO A 502 3.29 -34.52 -3.47
CA PRO A 502 2.67 -35.73 -3.98
C PRO A 502 2.24 -35.50 -5.42
N SER A 503 2.69 -36.36 -6.32
CA SER A 503 2.46 -36.28 -7.77
C SER A 503 0.96 -36.22 -8.17
N ASP A 504 0.09 -36.30 -7.17
CA ASP A 504 -1.35 -36.08 -7.30
C ASP A 504 -1.70 -34.64 -6.90
N PRO A 505 -2.18 -33.80 -7.84
CA PRO A 505 -2.63 -32.43 -7.56
C PRO A 505 -3.69 -32.33 -6.46
N ARG A 506 -4.47 -33.38 -6.24
CA ARG A 506 -5.49 -33.42 -5.17
C ARG A 506 -4.85 -33.49 -3.79
N LEU A 507 -3.79 -34.26 -3.64
CA LEU A 507 -3.04 -34.35 -2.38
C LEU A 507 -2.30 -33.04 -2.08
N SER A 508 -1.76 -32.39 -3.10
CA SER A 508 -1.18 -31.06 -2.95
C SER A 508 -2.20 -30.02 -2.49
N TYR A 509 -3.39 -30.05 -3.06
CA TYR A 509 -4.49 -29.18 -2.64
C TYR A 509 -4.92 -29.46 -1.19
N ILE A 510 -5.10 -30.73 -0.83
CA ILE A 510 -5.46 -31.15 0.54
C ILE A 510 -4.37 -30.72 1.52
N SER A 511 -3.11 -30.94 1.19
CA SER A 511 -1.97 -30.49 1.99
C SER A 511 -2.00 -28.99 2.26
N HIS A 512 -2.29 -28.20 1.23
CA HIS A 512 -2.40 -26.75 1.35
C HIS A 512 -3.55 -26.35 2.28
N GLU A 513 -4.74 -26.91 2.09
CA GLU A 513 -5.91 -26.59 2.91
C GLU A 513 -5.71 -26.97 4.39
N LEU A 514 -5.12 -28.15 4.65
CA LEU A 514 -4.77 -28.56 6.01
C LEU A 514 -3.74 -27.63 6.65
N HIS A 515 -2.69 -27.26 5.91
CA HIS A 515 -1.68 -26.34 6.39
C HIS A 515 -2.27 -24.97 6.71
N HIS A 516 -3.12 -24.45 5.82
CA HIS A 516 -3.82 -23.19 6.02
C HIS A 516 -4.82 -23.24 7.19
N TYR A 517 -5.48 -24.38 7.40
CA TYR A 517 -6.33 -24.61 8.56
C TYR A 517 -5.54 -24.53 9.86
N LEU A 518 -4.41 -25.26 9.96
CA LEU A 518 -3.55 -25.26 11.13
C LEU A 518 -2.99 -23.88 11.43
N GLN A 519 -2.59 -23.13 10.39
CA GLN A 519 -2.12 -21.76 10.54
C GLN A 519 -3.22 -20.83 11.06
N ARG A 520 -4.43 -20.92 10.55
CA ARG A 520 -5.57 -20.10 11.01
C ARG A 520 -5.85 -20.30 12.49
N HIS A 521 -5.71 -21.53 12.96
CA HIS A 521 -5.94 -21.88 14.36
C HIS A 521 -4.69 -21.73 15.25
N GLN A 522 -3.56 -21.22 14.69
CA GLN A 522 -2.27 -21.12 15.41
C GLN A 522 -1.87 -22.45 16.08
N ALA A 523 -2.23 -23.57 15.44
CA ALA A 523 -1.98 -24.90 15.95
C ALA A 523 -0.48 -25.17 16.07
N VAL A 524 -0.08 -25.79 17.15
CA VAL A 524 1.28 -26.31 17.35
C VAL A 524 1.26 -27.83 17.30
N PRO A 525 2.36 -28.48 16.86
CA PRO A 525 2.40 -29.94 16.68
C PRO A 525 2.13 -30.76 17.96
N GLU A 526 2.32 -30.15 19.13
CA GLU A 526 2.13 -30.75 20.45
C GLU A 526 0.68 -30.63 20.98
N ASP A 527 -0.18 -29.90 20.27
CA ASP A 527 -1.58 -29.69 20.66
C ASP A 527 -2.41 -30.92 20.25
N GLU A 528 -2.92 -31.64 21.26
CA GLU A 528 -3.66 -32.90 21.04
C GLU A 528 -4.85 -32.75 20.10
N GLN A 529 -5.54 -31.60 20.13
CA GLN A 529 -6.70 -31.38 19.27
C GLN A 529 -6.37 -31.28 17.78
N PHE A 530 -5.10 -31.00 17.42
CA PHE A 530 -4.66 -30.88 16.04
C PHE A 530 -3.73 -32.01 15.57
N LEU A 531 -3.38 -32.94 16.44
CA LEU A 531 -2.45 -34.06 16.13
C LEU A 531 -2.85 -34.83 14.87
N GLU A 532 -4.12 -35.15 14.71
CA GLU A 532 -4.61 -35.89 13.55
C GLU A 532 -4.49 -35.08 12.26
N ILE A 533 -4.69 -33.76 12.34
CA ILE A 533 -4.56 -32.86 11.19
C ILE A 533 -3.09 -32.73 10.79
N PHE A 534 -2.16 -32.63 11.74
CA PHE A 534 -0.73 -32.66 11.46
C PHE A 534 -0.28 -34.00 10.85
N ARG A 535 -0.87 -35.13 11.29
CA ARG A 535 -0.62 -36.44 10.69
C ARG A 535 -1.13 -36.51 9.25
N ALA A 536 -2.37 -36.06 9.01
CA ALA A 536 -2.95 -36.01 7.68
C ALA A 536 -2.13 -35.10 6.74
N LEU A 537 -1.66 -33.96 7.24
CA LEU A 537 -0.78 -33.05 6.49
C LEU A 537 0.52 -33.73 6.08
N ARG A 538 1.19 -34.45 7.00
CA ARG A 538 2.42 -35.19 6.68
C ARG A 538 2.19 -36.26 5.62
N LEU A 539 1.07 -37.00 5.70
CA LEU A 539 0.71 -38.02 4.71
C LEU A 539 0.45 -37.38 3.34
N ALA A 540 -0.26 -36.26 3.31
CA ALA A 540 -0.53 -35.53 2.07
C ALA A 540 0.75 -34.96 1.43
N GLN A 541 1.80 -34.72 2.21
CA GLN A 541 3.13 -34.27 1.77
C GLN A 541 4.09 -35.41 1.41
N GLY A 542 3.62 -36.65 1.34
CA GLY A 542 4.45 -37.82 1.00
C GLY A 542 5.29 -38.38 2.16
N GLY A 543 4.98 -37.98 3.39
CA GLY A 543 5.63 -38.54 4.59
C GLY A 543 5.34 -40.05 4.75
N PRO A 544 6.22 -40.79 5.49
CA PRO A 544 6.01 -42.21 5.70
C PRO A 544 4.71 -42.45 6.45
N LEU A 545 3.99 -43.50 6.01
CA LEU A 545 2.81 -43.99 6.74
C LEU A 545 3.18 -44.31 8.19
N PRO A 546 2.36 -43.91 9.16
CA PRO A 546 2.56 -44.32 10.53
C PRO A 546 2.60 -45.87 10.54
N ARG A 547 3.59 -46.46 11.21
CA ARG A 547 3.59 -47.91 11.42
C ARG A 547 2.33 -48.22 12.21
N GLU A 548 1.43 -48.99 11.59
CA GLU A 548 0.22 -49.51 12.25
C GLU A 548 0.66 -50.30 13.48
N GLY A 549 0.47 -49.72 14.64
CA GLY A 549 0.29 -50.53 15.84
C GLY A 549 -1.07 -51.17 15.76
N PRO A 550 -1.30 -52.37 16.37
CA PRO A 550 -2.58 -53.03 16.32
C PRO A 550 -3.67 -52.08 16.85
N ILE A 551 -4.67 -51.79 16.01
CA ILE A 551 -5.87 -51.07 16.42
C ILE A 551 -6.63 -51.99 17.37
N THR A 552 -6.48 -51.78 18.66
CA THR A 552 -7.36 -52.39 19.66
C THR A 552 -8.63 -51.57 19.69
N TYR A 553 -9.66 -52.06 19.05
CA TYR A 553 -11.03 -51.62 19.32
C TYR A 553 -11.42 -52.20 20.67
N ASP A 554 -11.38 -51.41 21.72
CA ASP A 554 -12.09 -51.76 22.95
C ASP A 554 -13.59 -51.59 22.69
N HIS A 555 -14.24 -52.72 22.44
CA HIS A 555 -15.67 -52.85 22.59
C HIS A 555 -15.95 -52.93 24.10
N GLU A 556 -16.25 -51.80 24.72
CA GLU A 556 -17.06 -51.85 25.94
C GLU A 556 -18.53 -51.80 25.54
N SER A 557 -19.14 -52.96 25.63
CA SER A 557 -20.56 -53.16 25.78
C SER A 557 -20.91 -52.93 27.25
N ASP A 558 -21.79 -51.93 27.52
CA ASP A 558 -23.02 -52.05 28.29
C ASP A 558 -23.82 -50.74 28.28
#